data_b2f010f17b118f7eeeb83d8dff593831
#
_entry.id   b2f010f17b118f7eeeb83d8dff593831
#
_cell.length_a   1.000
_cell.length_b   1.000
_cell.length_c   1.000
_cell.angle_alpha   90.00
_cell.angle_beta   90.00
_cell.angle_gamma   90.00
#
_symmetry.space_group_name_H-M   'P 1'
#
loop_
_entity.id
_entity.type
_entity.pdbx_description
1 polymer ?
#
loop_
_entity_poly.entity_id
_entity_poly.type
_entity_poly.pdbx_seq_one_letter_code
_entity_poly.pdbx_strand_id
1 'polypeptide(L)'
;MEIQRRDFLKETAVGAALAAVFGHRLGASPLRPLLEKQGIKIGGCDWSLQKEGNPEAFGVAKEAGLDGVEVSCGKGKEKLPISDEERQAKVLAESKKHGLAVPSTCLEVLHRDGLKDHADAPKWVKEAIAATKNLGAKVILLPFFGKQSINKRSEQEAVAERLKAVAPQAESAGIVLGLENTISAKDNAWILDQVKSPAVKVYYDVGNSFNNKFEIYNEVAWLGKERVCQIHLKDKAYLGQGAIDFPRFLESVLKSGFGGWMMLETNVQKTVKEDFAANAAFVRKTLAEKSKE
;
A
#
# COMPACT_ATOMS: atom_id res chain seq x y z
N MET A 1 -25.79 41.52 -20.06
CA MET A 1 -24.52 40.80 -20.19
C MET A 1 -23.64 41.03 -18.93
N GLU A 2 -24.22 40.88 -17.75
CA GLU A 2 -23.60 41.18 -16.44
C GLU A 2 -23.71 40.05 -15.41
N ILE A 3 -24.27 38.90 -15.78
CA ILE A 3 -24.53 37.79 -14.88
C ILE A 3 -23.39 36.76 -14.82
N GLN A 4 -22.49 36.73 -15.82
CA GLN A 4 -21.40 35.73 -15.86
C GLN A 4 -20.15 36.06 -15.02
N ARG A 5 -19.99 37.26 -14.50
CA ARG A 5 -18.82 37.64 -13.67
C ARG A 5 -18.93 37.34 -12.19
N ARG A 6 -20.15 37.17 -11.67
CA ARG A 6 -20.39 36.92 -10.23
C ARG A 6 -20.22 35.43 -9.83
N ASP A 7 -20.46 34.50 -10.73
CA ASP A 7 -20.37 33.08 -10.40
C ASP A 7 -18.93 32.58 -10.50
N PHE A 8 -18.11 33.16 -11.39
CA PHE A 8 -16.67 32.83 -11.49
C PHE A 8 -15.86 33.25 -10.24
N LEU A 9 -16.29 34.29 -9.52
CA LEU A 9 -15.64 34.74 -8.30
C LEU A 9 -16.01 33.94 -7.04
N LYS A 10 -17.09 33.17 -7.08
CA LYS A 10 -17.48 32.30 -5.96
C LYS A 10 -16.71 30.98 -5.96
N GLU A 11 -16.42 30.42 -7.12
CA GLU A 11 -15.60 29.18 -7.23
C GLU A 11 -14.13 29.42 -6.88
N THR A 12 -13.58 30.61 -7.20
CA THR A 12 -12.20 30.97 -6.83
C THR A 12 -12.07 31.27 -5.33
N ALA A 13 -13.11 31.70 -4.64
CA ALA A 13 -13.08 31.97 -3.20
C ALA A 13 -13.10 30.71 -2.34
N VAL A 14 -13.74 29.62 -2.80
CA VAL A 14 -13.73 28.33 -2.12
C VAL A 14 -12.36 27.64 -2.27
N GLY A 15 -11.72 27.78 -3.42
CA GLY A 15 -10.35 27.26 -3.64
C GLY A 15 -9.29 27.97 -2.81
N ALA A 16 -9.43 29.30 -2.63
CA ALA A 16 -8.50 30.11 -1.84
C ALA A 16 -8.68 29.94 -0.32
N ALA A 17 -9.91 29.67 0.16
CA ALA A 17 -10.18 29.44 1.58
C ALA A 17 -9.62 28.07 2.06
N LEU A 18 -9.53 27.05 1.19
CA LEU A 18 -8.87 25.78 1.50
C LEU A 18 -7.33 25.92 1.57
N ALA A 19 -6.73 26.82 0.78
CA ALA A 19 -5.29 27.07 0.82
C ALA A 19 -4.85 27.87 2.05
N ALA A 20 -5.69 28.75 2.59
CA ALA A 20 -5.36 29.61 3.74
C ALA A 20 -5.44 28.88 5.10
N VAL A 21 -6.13 27.74 5.21
CA VAL A 21 -6.22 26.95 6.45
C VAL A 21 -5.03 25.99 6.61
N PHE A 22 -4.28 25.71 5.54
CA PHE A 22 -3.15 24.74 5.55
C PHE A 22 -1.75 25.37 5.55
N GLY A 23 -1.65 26.67 5.64
CA GLY A 23 -0.38 27.39 5.64
C GLY A 23 0.14 27.73 7.04
N HIS A 24 0.23 26.79 7.99
CA HIS A 24 1.13 26.96 9.16
C HIS A 24 1.35 25.63 9.91
N ARG A 25 2.64 25.25 9.97
CA ARG A 25 3.26 24.12 10.70
C ARG A 25 3.01 22.74 10.09
N LEU A 26 4.07 22.17 9.57
CA LEU A 26 4.32 20.73 9.39
C LEU A 26 4.37 20.03 10.77
N GLY A 27 3.31 20.17 11.56
CA GLY A 27 3.07 19.47 12.80
C GLY A 27 2.14 18.30 12.53
N ALA A 28 2.27 17.21 13.29
CA ALA A 28 1.40 16.05 13.20
C ALA A 28 -0.08 16.45 13.06
N SER A 29 -0.75 15.92 12.05
CA SER A 29 -2.20 16.16 11.84
C SER A 29 -2.96 15.89 13.15
N PRO A 30 -3.85 16.78 13.60
CA PRO A 30 -4.65 16.58 14.83
C PRO A 30 -5.52 15.32 14.78
N LEU A 31 -5.71 14.74 13.59
CA LEU A 31 -6.45 13.49 13.36
C LEU A 31 -5.60 12.22 13.58
N ARG A 32 -4.28 12.37 13.66
CA ARG A 32 -3.34 11.24 13.84
C ARG A 32 -3.64 10.41 15.09
N PRO A 33 -3.88 11.00 16.29
CA PRO A 33 -4.20 10.22 17.49
C PRO A 33 -5.49 9.40 17.37
N LEU A 34 -6.48 9.87 16.60
CA LEU A 34 -7.73 9.14 16.40
C LEU A 34 -7.51 7.89 15.54
N LEU A 35 -6.71 8.01 14.48
CA LEU A 35 -6.36 6.88 13.60
C LEU A 35 -5.43 5.88 14.30
N GLU A 36 -4.52 6.36 15.14
CA GLU A 36 -3.67 5.50 15.97
C GLU A 36 -4.50 4.63 16.93
N LYS A 37 -5.60 5.15 17.48
CA LYS A 37 -6.54 4.38 18.28
C LYS A 37 -7.22 3.26 17.46
N GLN A 38 -7.40 3.47 16.17
CA GLN A 38 -7.92 2.47 15.23
C GLN A 38 -6.81 1.55 14.68
N GLY A 39 -5.54 1.82 14.99
CA GLY A 39 -4.38 1.10 14.47
C GLY A 39 -4.06 1.39 13.00
N ILE A 40 -4.66 2.45 12.39
CA ILE A 40 -4.45 2.80 10.98
C ILE A 40 -3.31 3.79 10.84
N LYS A 41 -2.41 3.51 9.89
CA LYS A 41 -1.28 4.36 9.50
C LYS A 41 -1.25 4.55 8.00
N ILE A 42 -0.77 5.72 7.55
CA ILE A 42 -0.70 6.08 6.14
C ILE A 42 0.76 6.17 5.71
N GLY A 43 1.16 5.31 4.79
CA GLY A 43 2.49 5.32 4.18
C GLY A 43 2.46 5.65 2.70
N GLY A 44 3.61 5.58 2.06
CA GLY A 44 3.77 5.69 0.61
C GLY A 44 4.78 4.67 0.08
N CYS A 45 4.61 4.26 -1.16
CA CYS A 45 5.52 3.36 -1.84
C CYS A 45 6.72 4.15 -2.38
N ASP A 46 7.95 3.65 -2.21
CA ASP A 46 9.15 4.36 -2.64
C ASP A 46 9.17 4.65 -4.15
N TRP A 47 8.59 3.77 -4.97
CA TRP A 47 8.45 3.99 -6.42
C TRP A 47 7.44 5.11 -6.75
N SER A 48 6.35 5.22 -6.00
CA SER A 48 5.37 6.29 -6.18
C SER A 48 5.89 7.64 -5.63
N LEU A 49 6.78 7.60 -4.62
CA LEU A 49 7.53 8.75 -4.14
C LEU A 49 8.68 9.17 -5.10
N GLN A 50 8.79 8.53 -6.28
CA GLN A 50 9.85 8.74 -7.27
C GLN A 50 11.27 8.50 -6.72
N LYS A 51 11.37 7.56 -5.78
CA LYS A 51 12.62 7.17 -5.09
C LYS A 51 12.76 5.65 -5.01
N GLU A 52 12.33 4.91 -6.07
CA GLU A 52 12.39 3.44 -6.09
C GLU A 52 13.76 2.92 -5.65
N GLY A 53 13.76 2.16 -4.57
CA GLY A 53 14.95 1.55 -4.01
C GLY A 53 15.98 2.54 -3.43
N ASN A 54 15.64 3.82 -3.28
CA ASN A 54 16.51 4.85 -2.70
C ASN A 54 16.03 5.23 -1.29
N PRO A 55 16.88 5.11 -0.24
CA PRO A 55 16.53 5.51 1.13
C PRO A 55 16.12 6.98 1.30
N GLU A 56 16.46 7.87 0.36
CA GLU A 56 15.97 9.26 0.36
C GLU A 56 14.44 9.37 0.32
N ALA A 57 13.72 8.29 -0.04
CA ALA A 57 12.27 8.21 0.03
C ALA A 57 11.71 8.59 1.41
N PHE A 58 12.45 8.30 2.49
CA PHE A 58 12.04 8.67 3.85
C PHE A 58 11.99 10.19 4.06
N GLY A 59 12.94 10.94 3.48
CA GLY A 59 12.92 12.40 3.51
C GLY A 59 11.67 12.96 2.82
N VAL A 60 11.38 12.47 1.61
CA VAL A 60 10.21 12.87 0.83
C VAL A 60 8.91 12.51 1.56
N ALA A 61 8.82 11.30 2.09
CA ALA A 61 7.67 10.84 2.86
C ALA A 61 7.44 11.68 4.13
N LYS A 62 8.53 12.07 4.82
CA LYS A 62 8.46 12.97 5.98
C LYS A 62 7.88 14.32 5.62
N GLU A 63 8.36 14.92 4.53
CA GLU A 63 7.86 16.21 4.04
C GLU A 63 6.39 16.15 3.62
N ALA A 64 5.93 15.02 3.09
CA ALA A 64 4.53 14.75 2.76
C ALA A 64 3.67 14.39 4.00
N GLY A 65 4.25 14.30 5.19
CA GLY A 65 3.53 13.99 6.43
C GLY A 65 3.07 12.54 6.54
N LEU A 66 3.74 11.60 5.87
CA LEU A 66 3.45 10.16 5.94
C LEU A 66 3.98 9.54 7.24
N ASP A 67 3.55 8.31 7.54
CA ASP A 67 3.93 7.56 8.74
C ASP A 67 5.03 6.51 8.45
N GLY A 68 5.22 6.14 7.18
CA GLY A 68 6.21 5.14 6.76
C GLY A 68 6.40 5.05 5.26
N VAL A 69 7.36 4.22 4.86
CA VAL A 69 7.70 3.96 3.45
C VAL A 69 7.75 2.47 3.20
N GLU A 70 7.00 2.00 2.19
CA GLU A 70 7.18 0.67 1.61
C GLU A 70 8.41 0.67 0.72
N VAL A 71 9.32 -0.28 0.95
CA VAL A 71 10.66 -0.28 0.36
C VAL A 71 10.78 -1.35 -0.72
N SER A 72 11.26 -0.98 -1.89
CA SER A 72 11.57 -1.90 -2.98
C SER A 72 12.74 -2.83 -2.64
N CYS A 73 12.57 -4.15 -2.85
CA CYS A 73 13.62 -5.16 -2.69
C CYS A 73 14.71 -5.06 -3.79
N GLY A 74 14.36 -4.51 -4.94
CA GLY A 74 15.20 -4.44 -6.13
C GLY A 74 15.05 -5.66 -7.04
N LYS A 75 15.53 -5.53 -8.30
CA LYS A 75 15.26 -6.47 -9.40
C LYS A 75 16.44 -7.42 -9.72
N GLY A 76 17.33 -7.67 -8.75
CA GLY A 76 18.48 -8.58 -8.92
C GLY A 76 18.05 -10.03 -9.07
N LYS A 77 18.69 -10.77 -10.02
CA LYS A 77 18.36 -12.18 -10.27
C LYS A 77 19.17 -13.14 -9.40
N GLU A 78 20.46 -12.90 -9.25
CA GLU A 78 21.33 -13.77 -8.46
C GLU A 78 21.11 -13.56 -6.95
N LYS A 79 21.00 -12.31 -6.54
CA LYS A 79 20.74 -11.86 -5.17
C LYS A 79 19.87 -10.62 -5.22
N LEU A 80 18.90 -10.52 -4.32
CA LEU A 80 18.09 -9.30 -4.19
C LEU A 80 18.95 -8.14 -3.67
N PRO A 81 18.89 -6.95 -4.27
CA PRO A 81 19.63 -5.79 -3.78
C PRO A 81 19.37 -5.47 -2.31
N ILE A 82 18.15 -5.70 -1.82
CA ILE A 82 17.79 -5.50 -0.41
C ILE A 82 18.47 -6.48 0.55
N SER A 83 19.03 -7.60 0.05
CA SER A 83 19.78 -8.56 0.86
C SER A 83 21.20 -8.07 1.20
N ASP A 84 21.61 -6.93 0.64
CA ASP A 84 22.88 -6.28 0.98
C ASP A 84 22.76 -5.57 2.33
N GLU A 85 23.69 -5.87 3.26
CA GLU A 85 23.65 -5.34 4.63
C GLU A 85 23.89 -3.82 4.67
N GLU A 86 24.75 -3.29 3.79
CA GLU A 86 24.99 -1.85 3.70
C GLU A 86 23.73 -1.11 3.27
N ARG A 87 23.00 -1.69 2.29
CA ARG A 87 21.71 -1.14 1.85
C ARG A 87 20.68 -1.17 2.97
N GLN A 88 20.56 -2.27 3.70
CA GLN A 88 19.66 -2.37 4.86
C GLN A 88 20.03 -1.33 5.92
N ALA A 89 21.31 -1.17 6.22
CA ALA A 89 21.78 -0.16 7.16
C ALA A 89 21.42 1.26 6.74
N LYS A 90 21.53 1.61 5.44
CA LYS A 90 21.11 2.90 4.90
C LYS A 90 19.61 3.13 5.04
N VAL A 91 18.79 2.13 4.73
CA VAL A 91 17.32 2.19 4.90
C VAL A 91 16.96 2.44 6.36
N LEU A 92 17.56 1.68 7.29
CA LEU A 92 17.33 1.84 8.73
C LEU A 92 17.79 3.19 9.26
N ALA A 93 18.93 3.70 8.77
CA ALA A 93 19.44 5.01 9.15
C ALA A 93 18.50 6.14 8.74
N GLU A 94 18.00 6.14 7.50
CA GLU A 94 17.05 7.15 7.01
C GLU A 94 15.67 7.02 7.68
N SER A 95 15.17 5.78 7.87
CA SER A 95 13.96 5.51 8.66
C SER A 95 14.06 6.13 10.06
N LYS A 96 15.15 5.87 10.78
CA LYS A 96 15.40 6.40 12.13
C LYS A 96 15.55 7.94 12.12
N LYS A 97 16.32 8.48 11.20
CA LYS A 97 16.58 9.93 11.06
C LYS A 97 15.28 10.72 10.88
N HIS A 98 14.34 10.18 10.10
CA HIS A 98 13.07 10.83 9.82
C HIS A 98 11.94 10.41 10.78
N GLY A 99 12.17 9.42 11.64
CA GLY A 99 11.17 8.88 12.56
C GLY A 99 9.98 8.24 11.84
N LEU A 100 10.24 7.56 10.72
CA LEU A 100 9.24 6.87 9.90
C LEU A 100 9.48 5.36 9.91
N ALA A 101 8.39 4.58 9.86
CA ALA A 101 8.48 3.12 9.83
C ALA A 101 8.80 2.57 8.44
N VAL A 102 9.30 1.33 8.41
CA VAL A 102 9.27 0.45 7.23
C VAL A 102 8.14 -0.57 7.45
N PRO A 103 6.91 -0.35 6.94
CA PRO A 103 5.79 -1.27 7.17
C PRO A 103 5.93 -2.56 6.37
N SER A 104 6.44 -2.45 5.16
CA SER A 104 6.50 -3.53 4.18
C SER A 104 7.67 -3.36 3.20
N THR A 105 7.96 -4.44 2.51
CA THR A 105 8.83 -4.44 1.33
C THR A 105 8.05 -4.96 0.11
N CYS A 106 8.46 -4.55 -1.09
CA CYS A 106 7.90 -5.06 -2.34
C CYS A 106 8.92 -5.94 -3.05
N LEU A 107 8.51 -7.16 -3.43
CA LEU A 107 9.36 -8.11 -4.17
C LEU A 107 9.14 -7.95 -5.68
N GLU A 108 9.53 -6.80 -6.21
CA GLU A 108 9.23 -6.38 -7.57
C GLU A 108 9.90 -7.23 -8.68
N VAL A 109 10.90 -8.05 -8.35
CA VAL A 109 11.47 -9.01 -9.32
C VAL A 109 10.39 -9.94 -9.87
N LEU A 110 9.34 -10.22 -9.10
CA LEU A 110 8.22 -11.07 -9.50
C LEU A 110 7.34 -10.46 -10.60
N HIS A 111 7.42 -9.17 -10.90
CA HIS A 111 6.76 -8.58 -12.07
C HIS A 111 7.28 -9.17 -13.40
N ARG A 112 8.54 -9.57 -13.43
CA ARG A 112 9.19 -10.13 -14.61
C ARG A 112 9.25 -11.64 -14.55
N ASP A 113 9.71 -12.16 -13.43
CA ASP A 113 10.03 -13.57 -13.20
C ASP A 113 9.12 -14.10 -12.06
N GLY A 114 7.87 -14.46 -12.41
CA GLY A 114 6.77 -14.62 -11.47
C GLY A 114 6.83 -15.84 -10.55
N LEU A 115 6.18 -15.73 -9.41
CA LEU A 115 6.08 -16.84 -8.45
C LEU A 115 5.36 -18.06 -9.03
N LYS A 116 4.49 -17.90 -10.05
CA LYS A 116 3.71 -19.01 -10.60
C LYS A 116 4.56 -20.02 -11.40
N ASP A 117 5.66 -19.58 -12.01
CA ASP A 117 6.40 -20.39 -13.01
C ASP A 117 7.93 -20.32 -12.91
N HIS A 118 8.52 -19.21 -12.40
CA HIS A 118 9.98 -19.09 -12.37
C HIS A 118 10.60 -19.96 -11.27
N ALA A 119 11.67 -20.71 -11.62
CA ALA A 119 12.30 -21.65 -10.71
C ALA A 119 12.91 -21.01 -9.46
N ASP A 120 13.53 -19.82 -9.61
CA ASP A 120 14.20 -19.12 -8.52
C ASP A 120 13.24 -18.26 -7.67
N ALA A 121 11.97 -18.09 -8.06
CA ALA A 121 11.06 -17.23 -7.34
C ALA A 121 10.89 -17.60 -5.85
N PRO A 122 10.80 -18.89 -5.46
CA PRO A 122 10.78 -19.26 -4.05
C PRO A 122 12.07 -18.88 -3.30
N LYS A 123 13.23 -18.88 -3.96
CA LYS A 123 14.49 -18.43 -3.36
C LYS A 123 14.43 -16.93 -3.06
N TRP A 124 13.97 -16.11 -4.01
CA TRP A 124 13.84 -14.67 -3.78
C TRP A 124 12.84 -14.33 -2.67
N VAL A 125 11.73 -15.07 -2.57
CA VAL A 125 10.79 -14.91 -1.44
C VAL A 125 11.51 -15.18 -0.11
N LYS A 126 12.32 -16.23 -0.01
CA LYS A 126 13.10 -16.56 1.20
C LYS A 126 14.13 -15.48 1.54
N GLU A 127 14.82 -14.92 0.54
CA GLU A 127 15.75 -13.80 0.72
C GLU A 127 15.01 -12.55 1.20
N ALA A 128 13.85 -12.24 0.60
CA ALA A 128 13.02 -11.11 1.01
C ALA A 128 12.50 -11.26 2.45
N ILE A 129 12.12 -12.48 2.88
CA ILE A 129 11.72 -12.74 4.28
C ILE A 129 12.82 -12.34 5.25
N ALA A 130 14.07 -12.74 4.99
CA ALA A 130 15.20 -12.40 5.84
C ALA A 130 15.46 -10.88 5.88
N ALA A 131 15.50 -10.23 4.71
CA ALA A 131 15.74 -8.80 4.61
C ALA A 131 14.61 -7.98 5.26
N THR A 132 13.34 -8.34 5.02
CA THR A 132 12.17 -7.68 5.60
C THR A 132 12.18 -7.75 7.12
N LYS A 133 12.54 -8.92 7.68
CA LYS A 133 12.72 -9.10 9.13
C LYS A 133 13.80 -8.18 9.68
N ASN A 134 14.96 -8.10 9.02
CA ASN A 134 16.07 -7.26 9.44
C ASN A 134 15.71 -5.76 9.42
N LEU A 135 14.88 -5.33 8.47
CA LEU A 135 14.34 -3.97 8.38
C LEU A 135 13.26 -3.67 9.44
N GLY A 136 12.84 -4.66 10.23
CA GLY A 136 11.76 -4.51 11.22
C GLY A 136 10.36 -4.44 10.60
N ALA A 137 10.26 -4.64 9.29
CA ALA A 137 8.99 -4.70 8.56
C ALA A 137 8.24 -6.02 8.83
N LYS A 138 6.95 -6.06 8.47
CA LYS A 138 6.08 -7.20 8.77
C LYS A 138 5.41 -7.81 7.56
N VAL A 139 5.40 -7.11 6.42
CA VAL A 139 4.70 -7.55 5.21
C VAL A 139 5.65 -7.51 4.03
N ILE A 140 5.54 -8.51 3.16
CA ILE A 140 6.16 -8.50 1.82
C ILE A 140 5.05 -8.50 0.80
N LEU A 141 5.00 -7.47 -0.04
CA LEU A 141 4.13 -7.44 -1.21
C LEU A 141 4.69 -8.40 -2.27
N LEU A 142 3.87 -9.36 -2.69
CA LEU A 142 4.12 -10.25 -3.82
C LEU A 142 3.20 -9.84 -4.98
N PRO A 143 3.74 -9.24 -6.06
CA PRO A 143 2.94 -8.73 -7.17
C PRO A 143 2.65 -9.82 -8.22
N PHE A 144 1.39 -9.82 -8.75
CA PHE A 144 0.92 -10.74 -9.78
C PHE A 144 0.21 -9.98 -10.91
N PHE A 145 0.96 -9.34 -11.79
CA PHE A 145 0.45 -8.46 -12.84
C PHE A 145 0.94 -8.83 -14.24
N GLY A 146 0.23 -8.34 -15.27
CA GLY A 146 0.62 -8.50 -16.67
C GLY A 146 0.83 -9.96 -17.06
N LYS A 147 2.04 -10.33 -17.50
CA LYS A 147 2.38 -11.73 -17.84
C LYS A 147 2.38 -12.63 -16.60
N GLN A 148 2.57 -12.08 -15.43
CA GLN A 148 2.60 -12.80 -14.16
C GLN A 148 1.26 -12.80 -13.43
N SER A 149 0.18 -12.26 -14.05
CA SER A 149 -1.18 -12.39 -13.51
C SER A 149 -1.60 -13.85 -13.35
N ILE A 150 -2.50 -14.09 -12.40
CA ILE A 150 -2.96 -15.43 -11.98
C ILE A 150 -4.46 -15.58 -12.19
N ASN A 151 -4.91 -15.23 -13.39
CA ASN A 151 -6.33 -15.20 -13.74
C ASN A 151 -6.93 -16.61 -13.94
N LYS A 152 -6.10 -17.62 -14.17
CA LYS A 152 -6.53 -19.01 -14.36
C LYS A 152 -6.37 -19.80 -13.07
N ARG A 153 -7.30 -20.73 -12.81
CA ARG A 153 -7.24 -21.62 -11.65
C ARG A 153 -5.91 -22.38 -11.57
N SER A 154 -5.40 -22.91 -12.69
CA SER A 154 -4.11 -23.60 -12.73
C SER A 154 -2.92 -22.72 -12.33
N GLU A 155 -2.98 -21.42 -12.62
CA GLU A 155 -1.95 -20.47 -12.19
C GLU A 155 -2.06 -20.18 -10.67
N GLN A 156 -3.28 -20.09 -10.15
CA GLN A 156 -3.57 -19.95 -8.72
C GLN A 156 -3.10 -21.19 -7.94
N GLU A 157 -3.33 -22.39 -8.49
CA GLU A 157 -2.83 -23.66 -7.93
C GLU A 157 -1.30 -23.67 -7.86
N ALA A 158 -0.62 -23.30 -8.95
CA ALA A 158 0.83 -23.22 -8.99
C ALA A 158 1.39 -22.24 -7.94
N VAL A 159 0.76 -21.09 -7.77
CA VAL A 159 1.13 -20.11 -6.73
C VAL A 159 0.88 -20.68 -5.34
N ALA A 160 -0.27 -21.30 -5.09
CA ALA A 160 -0.60 -21.89 -3.79
C ALA A 160 0.44 -22.95 -3.37
N GLU A 161 0.85 -23.84 -4.30
CA GLU A 161 1.87 -24.85 -4.00
C GLU A 161 3.23 -24.23 -3.64
N ARG A 162 3.63 -23.17 -4.34
CA ARG A 162 4.90 -22.48 -4.05
C ARG A 162 4.84 -21.68 -2.75
N LEU A 163 3.67 -21.11 -2.43
CA LEU A 163 3.45 -20.45 -1.14
C LEU A 163 3.51 -21.44 0.02
N LYS A 164 2.94 -22.64 -0.11
CA LYS A 164 3.08 -23.72 0.90
C LYS A 164 4.55 -24.04 1.22
N ALA A 165 5.42 -23.99 0.21
CA ALA A 165 6.84 -24.29 0.38
C ALA A 165 7.63 -23.19 1.12
N VAL A 166 7.15 -21.93 1.09
CA VAL A 166 7.85 -20.77 1.72
C VAL A 166 7.15 -20.26 2.97
N ALA A 167 5.86 -20.54 3.15
CA ALA A 167 5.05 -20.07 4.28
C ALA A 167 5.61 -20.44 5.66
N PRO A 168 6.15 -21.65 5.91
CA PRO A 168 6.73 -21.99 7.22
C PRO A 168 7.90 -21.07 7.61
N GLN A 169 8.70 -20.63 6.64
CA GLN A 169 9.78 -19.67 6.92
C GLN A 169 9.23 -18.28 7.24
N ALA A 170 8.18 -17.85 6.53
CA ALA A 170 7.50 -16.58 6.81
C ALA A 170 6.87 -16.58 8.21
N GLU A 171 6.18 -17.67 8.58
CA GLU A 171 5.61 -17.84 9.93
C GLU A 171 6.68 -17.75 11.01
N SER A 172 7.77 -18.53 10.88
CA SER A 172 8.88 -18.51 11.83
C SER A 172 9.56 -17.13 11.94
N ALA A 173 9.56 -16.37 10.86
CA ALA A 173 10.11 -15.02 10.85
C ALA A 173 9.12 -13.97 11.39
N GLY A 174 7.85 -14.28 11.53
CA GLY A 174 6.78 -13.33 11.84
C GLY A 174 6.50 -12.35 10.70
N ILE A 175 6.66 -12.81 9.46
CA ILE A 175 6.46 -12.04 8.22
C ILE A 175 5.20 -12.53 7.51
N VAL A 176 4.44 -11.61 6.94
CA VAL A 176 3.26 -11.90 6.12
C VAL A 176 3.61 -11.71 4.65
N LEU A 177 3.26 -12.70 3.83
CA LEU A 177 3.32 -12.66 2.38
C LEU A 177 1.99 -12.13 1.85
N GLY A 178 1.97 -10.89 1.40
CA GLY A 178 0.78 -10.19 0.90
C GLY A 178 0.62 -10.37 -0.60
N LEU A 179 -0.46 -11.00 -1.04
CA LEU A 179 -0.76 -11.22 -2.46
C LEU A 179 -1.41 -9.99 -3.06
N GLU A 180 -0.72 -9.26 -3.91
CA GLU A 180 -1.29 -8.15 -4.69
C GLU A 180 -1.51 -8.58 -6.14
N ASN A 181 -2.74 -8.47 -6.62
CA ASN A 181 -3.12 -9.05 -7.91
C ASN A 181 -4.36 -8.38 -8.52
N THR A 182 -4.91 -9.01 -9.57
CA THR A 182 -6.08 -8.55 -10.33
C THR A 182 -7.20 -9.61 -10.37
N ILE A 183 -7.25 -10.51 -9.38
CA ILE A 183 -8.32 -11.51 -9.24
C ILE A 183 -9.31 -11.12 -8.15
N SER A 184 -10.47 -11.76 -8.13
CA SER A 184 -11.53 -11.47 -7.16
C SER A 184 -11.13 -11.78 -5.72
N ALA A 185 -11.83 -11.18 -4.74
CA ALA A 185 -11.68 -11.54 -3.33
C ALA A 185 -11.93 -13.03 -3.08
N LYS A 186 -12.87 -13.65 -3.81
CA LYS A 186 -13.17 -15.08 -3.71
C LYS A 186 -12.01 -15.96 -4.19
N ASP A 187 -11.36 -15.59 -5.30
CA ASP A 187 -10.18 -16.31 -5.79
C ASP A 187 -8.99 -16.13 -4.85
N ASN A 188 -8.80 -14.93 -4.31
CA ASN A 188 -7.80 -14.69 -3.27
C ASN A 188 -8.06 -15.59 -2.04
N ALA A 189 -9.28 -15.61 -1.51
CA ALA A 189 -9.63 -16.46 -0.37
C ALA A 189 -9.40 -17.94 -0.67
N TRP A 190 -9.72 -18.38 -1.90
CA TRP A 190 -9.44 -19.75 -2.33
C TRP A 190 -7.94 -20.08 -2.24
N ILE A 191 -7.05 -19.19 -2.71
CA ILE A 191 -5.59 -19.39 -2.58
C ILE A 191 -5.21 -19.51 -1.09
N LEU A 192 -5.70 -18.61 -0.22
CA LEU A 192 -5.43 -18.65 1.21
C LEU A 192 -5.87 -19.98 1.84
N ASP A 193 -7.07 -20.45 1.46
CA ASP A 193 -7.64 -21.74 1.95
C ASP A 193 -6.84 -22.96 1.44
N GLN A 194 -6.18 -22.88 0.28
CA GLN A 194 -5.27 -23.91 -0.19
C GLN A 194 -3.95 -23.91 0.58
N VAL A 195 -3.39 -22.72 0.85
CA VAL A 195 -2.09 -22.59 1.55
C VAL A 195 -2.23 -22.91 3.03
N LYS A 196 -3.33 -22.53 3.67
CA LYS A 196 -3.64 -22.75 5.09
C LYS A 196 -2.56 -22.24 6.05
N SER A 197 -1.99 -21.08 5.75
CA SER A 197 -0.97 -20.44 6.57
C SER A 197 -1.41 -19.03 6.98
N PRO A 198 -1.29 -18.66 8.26
CA PRO A 198 -1.59 -17.30 8.72
C PRO A 198 -0.60 -16.27 8.19
N ALA A 199 0.55 -16.73 7.65
CA ALA A 199 1.57 -15.87 7.05
C ALA A 199 1.26 -15.50 5.59
N VAL A 200 0.14 -15.96 5.01
CA VAL A 200 -0.25 -15.60 3.64
C VAL A 200 -1.59 -14.87 3.70
N LYS A 201 -1.61 -13.65 3.19
CA LYS A 201 -2.79 -12.78 3.21
C LYS A 201 -2.92 -11.98 1.91
N VAL A 202 -4.03 -11.30 1.75
CA VAL A 202 -4.28 -10.39 0.63
C VAL A 202 -3.65 -9.04 0.93
N TYR A 203 -2.87 -8.52 0.00
CA TYR A 203 -2.49 -7.12 -0.09
C TYR A 203 -3.51 -6.46 -1.03
N TYR A 204 -4.49 -5.77 -0.49
CA TYR A 204 -5.65 -5.33 -1.26
C TYR A 204 -5.37 -4.00 -1.95
N ASP A 205 -5.33 -3.97 -3.29
CA ASP A 205 -5.27 -2.73 -4.07
C ASP A 205 -6.67 -2.36 -4.57
N VAL A 206 -7.20 -1.24 -4.05
CA VAL A 206 -8.54 -0.77 -4.39
C VAL A 206 -8.65 -0.36 -5.86
N GLY A 207 -7.61 0.25 -6.44
CA GLY A 207 -7.61 0.69 -7.83
C GLY A 207 -7.54 -0.48 -8.80
N ASN A 208 -6.72 -1.49 -8.51
CA ASN A 208 -6.64 -2.71 -9.31
C ASN A 208 -7.98 -3.46 -9.29
N SER A 209 -8.58 -3.63 -8.13
CA SER A 209 -9.88 -4.30 -7.98
C SER A 209 -10.99 -3.52 -8.69
N PHE A 210 -11.03 -2.20 -8.55
CA PHE A 210 -12.00 -1.33 -9.24
C PHE A 210 -11.87 -1.41 -10.76
N ASN A 211 -10.64 -1.36 -11.29
CA ASN A 211 -10.39 -1.44 -12.73
C ASN A 211 -10.80 -2.80 -13.32
N ASN A 212 -10.73 -3.86 -12.52
CA ASN A 212 -11.22 -5.21 -12.88
C ASN A 212 -12.72 -5.40 -12.62
N LYS A 213 -13.45 -4.33 -12.29
CA LYS A 213 -14.92 -4.31 -12.13
C LYS A 213 -15.42 -5.16 -10.95
N PHE A 214 -14.60 -5.34 -9.92
CA PHE A 214 -15.02 -6.00 -8.70
C PHE A 214 -15.82 -5.05 -7.79
N GLU A 215 -16.65 -5.62 -6.93
CA GLU A 215 -17.47 -4.90 -5.96
C GLU A 215 -16.63 -4.52 -4.73
N ILE A 216 -15.71 -3.57 -4.91
CA ILE A 216 -14.63 -3.21 -3.97
C ILE A 216 -15.14 -2.96 -2.54
N TYR A 217 -16.33 -2.37 -2.38
CA TYR A 217 -16.91 -2.06 -1.07
C TYR A 217 -17.32 -3.32 -0.31
N ASN A 218 -17.89 -4.29 -1.04
CA ASN A 218 -18.30 -5.58 -0.47
C ASN A 218 -17.11 -6.52 -0.29
N GLU A 219 -16.16 -6.51 -1.24
CA GLU A 219 -14.99 -7.39 -1.20
C GLU A 219 -14.09 -7.12 0.01
N VAL A 220 -13.73 -5.86 0.26
CA VAL A 220 -12.87 -5.52 1.41
C VAL A 220 -13.55 -5.84 2.74
N ALA A 221 -14.86 -5.57 2.84
CA ALA A 221 -15.64 -5.90 4.03
C ALA A 221 -15.74 -7.41 4.25
N TRP A 222 -15.92 -8.19 3.16
CA TRP A 222 -16.02 -9.65 3.21
C TRP A 222 -14.69 -10.34 3.52
N LEU A 223 -13.57 -9.86 2.97
CA LEU A 223 -12.24 -10.36 3.30
C LEU A 223 -11.94 -10.16 4.78
N GLY A 224 -12.29 -9.00 5.32
CA GLY A 224 -12.11 -8.69 6.74
C GLY A 224 -10.64 -8.57 7.15
N LYS A 225 -10.41 -8.19 8.39
CA LYS A 225 -9.07 -7.99 8.97
C LYS A 225 -8.21 -9.27 9.01
N GLU A 226 -8.84 -10.44 9.01
CA GLU A 226 -8.12 -11.70 9.12
C GLU A 226 -7.42 -12.08 7.80
N ARG A 227 -8.01 -11.67 6.64
CA ARG A 227 -7.48 -11.99 5.31
C ARG A 227 -6.70 -10.86 4.67
N VAL A 228 -6.90 -9.59 5.08
CA VAL A 228 -6.18 -8.43 4.52
C VAL A 228 -5.01 -8.06 5.42
N CYS A 229 -3.80 -7.98 4.86
CA CYS A 229 -2.61 -7.56 5.62
C CYS A 229 -2.31 -6.08 5.45
N GLN A 230 -2.56 -5.52 4.28
CA GLN A 230 -2.24 -4.14 3.92
C GLN A 230 -3.11 -3.70 2.74
N ILE A 231 -3.26 -2.38 2.55
CA ILE A 231 -4.11 -1.82 1.49
C ILE A 231 -3.31 -0.81 0.67
N HIS A 232 -3.29 -0.96 -0.67
CA HIS A 232 -2.91 0.10 -1.59
C HIS A 232 -4.12 1.01 -1.87
N LEU A 233 -3.91 2.31 -1.71
CA LEU A 233 -4.86 3.35 -2.09
C LEU A 233 -4.41 3.98 -3.40
N LYS A 234 -5.23 3.80 -4.44
CA LYS A 234 -4.90 4.16 -5.81
C LYS A 234 -6.15 4.62 -6.56
N ASP A 235 -6.03 5.71 -7.31
CA ASP A 235 -7.01 6.18 -8.28
C ASP A 235 -6.28 6.89 -9.43
N LYS A 236 -6.98 7.21 -10.50
CA LYS A 236 -6.43 7.96 -11.65
C LYS A 236 -6.23 9.44 -11.36
N ALA A 237 -6.97 9.99 -10.40
CA ALA A 237 -6.87 11.36 -9.91
C ALA A 237 -6.40 11.36 -8.44
N TYR A 238 -6.48 12.52 -7.77
CA TYR A 238 -6.40 12.55 -6.31
C TYR A 238 -7.48 11.67 -5.70
N LEU A 239 -7.16 11.05 -4.56
CA LEU A 239 -8.12 10.22 -3.85
C LEU A 239 -9.38 11.03 -3.51
N GLY A 240 -10.54 10.49 -3.88
CA GLY A 240 -11.82 11.18 -3.74
C GLY A 240 -12.19 12.15 -4.87
N GLN A 241 -11.34 12.31 -5.89
CA GLN A 241 -11.61 13.11 -7.10
C GLN A 241 -11.66 12.26 -8.37
N GLY A 242 -11.45 10.97 -8.27
CA GLY A 242 -11.53 10.00 -9.36
C GLY A 242 -12.88 9.28 -9.38
N ALA A 243 -12.85 8.06 -9.94
CA ALA A 243 -14.05 7.25 -10.11
C ALA A 243 -14.42 6.41 -8.88
N ILE A 244 -13.51 6.26 -7.92
CA ILE A 244 -13.74 5.48 -6.70
C ILE A 244 -14.38 6.38 -5.64
N ASP A 245 -15.52 5.96 -5.09
CA ASP A 245 -16.11 6.56 -3.89
C ASP A 245 -15.29 6.19 -2.65
N PHE A 246 -14.21 6.93 -2.40
CA PHE A 246 -13.31 6.69 -1.28
C PHE A 246 -14.00 6.83 0.09
N PRO A 247 -14.90 7.78 0.36
CA PRO A 247 -15.66 7.81 1.60
C PRO A 247 -16.36 6.48 1.89
N ARG A 248 -17.06 5.91 0.91
CA ARG A 248 -17.72 4.60 1.02
C ARG A 248 -16.72 3.46 1.16
N PHE A 249 -15.60 3.49 0.42
CA PHE A 249 -14.56 2.46 0.53
C PHE A 249 -13.93 2.44 1.92
N LEU A 250 -13.53 3.60 2.44
CA LEU A 250 -12.92 3.72 3.77
C LEU A 250 -13.90 3.34 4.89
N GLU A 251 -15.19 3.62 4.74
CA GLU A 251 -16.23 3.13 5.62
C GLU A 251 -16.29 1.57 5.61
N SER A 252 -16.23 0.96 4.42
CA SER A 252 -16.19 -0.50 4.31
C SER A 252 -14.94 -1.12 4.94
N VAL A 253 -13.79 -0.43 4.83
CA VAL A 253 -12.56 -0.84 5.51
C VAL A 253 -12.72 -0.77 7.03
N LEU A 254 -13.31 0.30 7.58
CA LEU A 254 -13.59 0.39 9.01
C LEU A 254 -14.53 -0.71 9.49
N LYS A 255 -15.60 -0.98 8.75
CA LYS A 255 -16.55 -2.07 9.04
C LYS A 255 -15.92 -3.46 9.00
N SER A 256 -14.87 -3.66 8.18
CA SER A 256 -14.11 -4.91 8.14
C SER A 256 -13.29 -5.18 9.42
N GLY A 257 -13.15 -4.18 10.30
CA GLY A 257 -12.30 -4.21 11.48
C GLY A 257 -10.80 -4.10 11.15
N PHE A 258 -10.44 -3.71 9.91
CA PHE A 258 -9.05 -3.54 9.52
C PHE A 258 -8.37 -2.46 10.36
N GLY A 259 -7.20 -2.80 10.87
CA GLY A 259 -6.25 -1.88 11.49
C GLY A 259 -4.86 -2.22 11.00
N GLY A 260 -4.21 -1.28 10.33
CA GLY A 260 -2.91 -1.55 9.73
C GLY A 260 -2.47 -0.43 8.80
N TRP A 261 -1.65 -0.77 7.82
CA TRP A 261 -1.11 0.21 6.90
C TRP A 261 -1.94 0.35 5.64
N MET A 262 -2.23 1.60 5.29
CA MET A 262 -2.73 2.00 3.98
C MET A 262 -1.61 2.74 3.25
N MET A 263 -1.18 2.21 2.11
CA MET A 263 -0.06 2.77 1.34
C MET A 263 -0.59 3.54 0.15
N LEU A 264 -0.15 4.78 0.02
CA LEU A 264 -0.45 5.59 -1.14
C LEU A 264 0.39 5.11 -2.34
N GLU A 265 -0.28 4.53 -3.31
CA GLU A 265 0.29 4.20 -4.62
C GLU A 265 -0.34 5.10 -5.69
N THR A 266 -0.21 6.41 -5.49
CA THR A 266 -0.85 7.43 -6.31
C THR A 266 0.10 8.03 -7.33
N ASN A 267 -0.46 8.49 -8.46
CA ASN A 267 0.28 9.23 -9.47
C ASN A 267 0.61 10.65 -8.99
N VAL A 268 1.73 11.19 -9.46
CA VAL A 268 2.13 12.58 -9.23
C VAL A 268 1.57 13.46 -10.35
N GLN A 269 0.81 14.49 -9.97
CA GLN A 269 0.21 15.45 -10.90
C GLN A 269 0.88 16.82 -10.83
N LYS A 270 1.37 17.23 -9.66
CA LYS A 270 2.10 18.48 -9.41
C LYS A 270 3.50 18.19 -8.90
N THR A 271 3.61 17.97 -7.62
CA THR A 271 4.84 17.54 -6.96
C THR A 271 4.54 16.37 -6.02
N VAL A 272 5.53 15.49 -5.82
CA VAL A 272 5.39 14.35 -4.90
C VAL A 272 4.93 14.82 -3.52
N LYS A 273 5.56 15.87 -2.99
CA LYS A 273 5.26 16.40 -1.66
C LYS A 273 3.82 16.88 -1.54
N GLU A 274 3.37 17.72 -2.47
CA GLU A 274 2.02 18.29 -2.42
C GLU A 274 0.94 17.22 -2.61
N ASP A 275 1.16 16.32 -3.57
CA ASP A 275 0.17 15.32 -3.95
C ASP A 275 0.01 14.25 -2.87
N PHE A 276 1.10 13.77 -2.31
CA PHE A 276 1.05 12.80 -1.21
C PHE A 276 0.51 13.43 0.07
N ALA A 277 0.85 14.69 0.37
CA ALA A 277 0.28 15.41 1.52
C ALA A 277 -1.23 15.59 1.37
N ALA A 278 -1.71 15.96 0.17
CA ALA A 278 -3.14 16.13 -0.10
C ALA A 278 -3.90 14.81 0.03
N ASN A 279 -3.38 13.72 -0.58
CA ASN A 279 -3.99 12.39 -0.50
C ASN A 279 -4.00 11.85 0.94
N ALA A 280 -2.90 12.00 1.69
CA ALA A 280 -2.84 11.58 3.09
C ALA A 280 -3.81 12.37 3.98
N ALA A 281 -3.92 13.68 3.77
CA ALA A 281 -4.87 14.53 4.51
C ALA A 281 -6.31 14.14 4.21
N PHE A 282 -6.65 13.88 2.96
CA PHE A 282 -7.98 13.41 2.55
C PHE A 282 -8.34 12.09 3.24
N VAL A 283 -7.47 11.09 3.18
CA VAL A 283 -7.70 9.76 3.80
C VAL A 283 -7.91 9.90 5.31
N ARG A 284 -7.02 10.65 6.00
CA ARG A 284 -7.11 10.86 7.45
C ARG A 284 -8.42 11.55 7.85
N LYS A 285 -8.80 12.61 7.11
CA LYS A 285 -10.05 13.33 7.36
C LYS A 285 -11.26 12.42 7.20
N THR A 286 -11.34 11.69 6.08
CA THR A 286 -12.47 10.80 5.78
C THR A 286 -12.60 9.69 6.81
N LEU A 287 -11.50 9.04 7.20
CA LEU A 287 -11.51 8.01 8.24
C LEU A 287 -11.98 8.58 9.60
N ALA A 288 -11.55 9.78 9.95
CA ALA A 288 -11.95 10.43 11.20
C ALA A 288 -13.44 10.84 11.21
N GLU A 289 -14.00 11.19 10.06
CA GLU A 289 -15.43 11.46 9.90
C GLU A 289 -16.25 10.18 10.02
N LYS A 290 -15.87 9.14 9.27
CA LYS A 290 -16.56 7.84 9.25
C LYS A 290 -16.46 7.04 10.54
N SER A 291 -15.48 7.28 11.38
CA SER A 291 -15.35 6.61 12.67
C SER A 291 -16.25 7.18 13.77
N LYS A 292 -17.00 8.26 13.49
CA LYS A 292 -17.96 8.87 14.41
C LYS A 292 -19.39 8.45 14.13
N GLU A 293 -19.63 7.89 12.95
CA GLU A 293 -20.92 7.30 12.53
C GLU A 293 -21.05 5.86 13.07
#